data_12b960e97a67094bc7aa812eed361d10
#
_entry.id   12b960e97a67094bc7aa812eed361d10
#
_cell.length_a   1.000
_cell.length_b   1.000
_cell.length_c   1.000
_cell.angle_alpha   90.00
_cell.angle_beta   90.00
_cell.angle_gamma   90.00
#
_symmetry.space_group_name_H-M   'P 1'
#
loop_
_entity.id
_entity.type
_entity.pdbx_description
1 polymer ?
#
loop_
_entity_poly.entity_id
_entity_poly.type
_entity_poly.pdbx_seq_one_letter_code
_entity_poly.pdbx_strand_id
1 'polypeptide(L)'
;MGLDITCVDIDKKKIDGLNNGVIPIYEPGLEEVVRRNVEEGRLHFTTELTDCLDNVEVVFSAVGTPPDEDGSADLKYVLEVARTFGRNIKKYTVLVTKSTVPVGTAQKVKAVIREELARRKCKVPFDVASNPEFLKEGAAVKDFLSPDRVVVGVESERARKLLPKPYRPFLINNFRVPF
;
A
#
# COMPACT_ATOMS: atom_id res chain seq x y z
N MET A 1 -10.19 -1.00 -18.30
CA MET A 1 -9.83 -2.11 -17.38
C MET A 1 -9.26 -1.49 -16.12
N GLY A 2 -9.91 -1.70 -14.98
CA GLY A 2 -9.47 -1.23 -13.66
C GLY A 2 -8.64 -2.28 -12.93
N LEU A 3 -7.98 -1.87 -11.85
CA LEU A 3 -7.35 -2.79 -10.89
C LEU A 3 -8.39 -3.27 -9.90
N ASP A 4 -8.25 -4.49 -9.44
CA ASP A 4 -8.99 -5.03 -8.30
C ASP A 4 -8.22 -4.68 -7.02
N ILE A 5 -8.85 -3.97 -6.09
CA ILE A 5 -8.23 -3.39 -4.91
C ILE A 5 -9.04 -3.75 -3.67
N THR A 6 -8.35 -4.25 -2.64
CA THR A 6 -8.93 -4.40 -1.30
C THR A 6 -8.24 -3.44 -0.35
N CYS A 7 -9.00 -2.54 0.25
CA CYS A 7 -8.55 -1.68 1.34
C CYS A 7 -8.73 -2.39 2.68
N VAL A 8 -7.67 -2.37 3.49
CA VAL A 8 -7.65 -3.00 4.81
C VAL A 8 -7.41 -1.95 5.89
N ASP A 9 -8.24 -1.94 6.91
CA ASP A 9 -8.04 -1.10 8.09
C ASP A 9 -8.50 -1.88 9.35
N ILE A 10 -7.74 -1.81 10.43
CA ILE A 10 -8.08 -2.48 11.69
C ILE A 10 -9.29 -1.86 12.40
N ASP A 11 -9.65 -0.64 12.04
CA ASP A 11 -10.82 0.05 12.58
C ASP A 11 -12.11 -0.49 11.94
N LYS A 12 -12.78 -1.38 12.68
CA LYS A 12 -14.03 -1.99 12.24
C LYS A 12 -15.12 -0.94 11.91
N LYS A 13 -15.22 0.16 12.68
CA LYS A 13 -16.24 1.18 12.44
C LYS A 13 -16.01 1.88 11.11
N LYS A 14 -14.74 2.15 10.79
CA LYS A 14 -14.34 2.74 9.52
C LYS A 14 -14.68 1.80 8.35
N ILE A 15 -14.36 0.52 8.47
CA ILE A 15 -14.67 -0.50 7.44
C ILE A 15 -16.18 -0.68 7.29
N ASP A 16 -16.93 -0.79 8.39
CA ASP A 16 -18.40 -0.86 8.35
C ASP A 16 -19.01 0.39 7.67
N GLY A 17 -18.48 1.59 7.97
CA GLY A 17 -18.88 2.83 7.30
C GLY A 17 -18.63 2.78 5.80
N LEU A 18 -17.42 2.40 5.37
CA LEU A 18 -17.04 2.29 3.96
C LEU A 18 -17.90 1.27 3.20
N ASN A 19 -18.22 0.13 3.81
CA ASN A 19 -19.12 -0.87 3.24
C ASN A 19 -20.57 -0.37 3.11
N ASN A 20 -20.95 0.62 3.91
CA ASN A 20 -22.26 1.31 3.83
C ASN A 20 -22.20 2.62 3.01
N GLY A 21 -21.11 2.88 2.28
CA GLY A 21 -20.96 4.05 1.42
C GLY A 21 -20.59 5.34 2.16
N VAL A 22 -20.23 5.26 3.45
CA VAL A 22 -19.78 6.41 4.25
C VAL A 22 -18.26 6.57 4.13
N ILE A 23 -17.85 7.67 3.50
CA ILE A 23 -16.40 7.98 3.33
C ILE A 23 -15.93 8.74 4.58
N PRO A 24 -14.88 8.26 5.29
CA PRO A 24 -14.46 8.83 6.59
C PRO A 24 -13.71 10.14 6.49
N ILE A 25 -13.35 10.58 5.28
CA ILE A 25 -12.63 11.82 5.02
C ILE A 25 -13.31 12.59 3.87
N TYR A 26 -13.23 13.89 3.91
CA TYR A 26 -13.65 14.71 2.78
C TYR A 26 -12.46 15.03 1.88
N GLU A 27 -12.57 14.64 0.60
CA GLU A 27 -11.63 15.00 -0.45
C GLU A 27 -12.42 15.19 -1.75
N PRO A 28 -12.28 16.32 -2.46
CA PRO A 28 -13.04 16.58 -3.69
C PRO A 28 -12.93 15.44 -4.71
N GLY A 29 -14.08 14.87 -5.12
CA GLY A 29 -14.16 13.79 -6.09
C GLY A 29 -13.91 12.38 -5.54
N LEU A 30 -13.48 12.23 -4.29
CA LEU A 30 -13.18 10.91 -3.70
C LEU A 30 -14.43 10.04 -3.60
N GLU A 31 -15.55 10.59 -3.13
CA GLU A 31 -16.80 9.85 -2.96
C GLU A 31 -17.27 9.23 -4.28
N GLU A 32 -17.25 9.99 -5.37
CA GLU A 32 -17.63 9.49 -6.69
C GLU A 32 -16.72 8.36 -7.18
N VAL A 33 -15.40 8.51 -6.99
CA VAL A 33 -14.42 7.47 -7.35
C VAL A 33 -14.66 6.20 -6.56
N VAL A 34 -14.85 6.31 -5.24
CA VAL A 34 -15.10 5.15 -4.35
C VAL A 34 -16.39 4.45 -4.76
N ARG A 35 -17.52 5.19 -4.82
CA ARG A 35 -18.83 4.64 -5.16
C ARG A 35 -18.80 3.88 -6.48
N ARG A 36 -18.30 4.50 -7.54
CA ARG A 36 -18.20 3.88 -8.87
C ARG A 36 -17.38 2.57 -8.84
N ASN A 37 -16.25 2.54 -8.13
CA ASN A 37 -15.42 1.33 -8.11
C ASN A 37 -15.99 0.23 -7.22
N VAL A 38 -16.76 0.56 -6.19
CA VAL A 38 -17.55 -0.40 -5.40
C VAL A 38 -18.68 -0.99 -6.26
N GLU A 39 -19.46 -0.15 -6.95
CA GLU A 39 -20.54 -0.58 -7.85
C GLU A 39 -20.04 -1.49 -8.98
N GLU A 40 -18.86 -1.23 -9.49
CA GLU A 40 -18.21 -2.06 -10.52
C GLU A 40 -17.48 -3.29 -9.95
N GLY A 41 -17.54 -3.54 -8.64
CA GLY A 41 -16.94 -4.71 -7.98
C GLY A 41 -15.41 -4.75 -8.01
N ARG A 42 -14.75 -3.59 -8.11
CA ARG A 42 -13.28 -3.48 -8.13
C ARG A 42 -12.69 -2.95 -6.83
N LEU A 43 -13.49 -2.44 -5.93
CA LEU A 43 -13.03 -1.91 -4.64
C LEU A 43 -13.76 -2.60 -3.51
N HIS A 44 -12.99 -3.17 -2.60
CA HIS A 44 -13.46 -3.96 -1.47
C HIS A 44 -12.85 -3.42 -0.17
N PHE A 45 -13.52 -3.68 0.96
CA PHE A 45 -13.06 -3.26 2.29
C PHE A 45 -13.15 -4.41 3.26
N THR A 46 -12.08 -4.62 4.06
CA THR A 46 -12.01 -5.66 5.11
C THR A 46 -11.19 -5.19 6.29
N THR A 47 -11.37 -5.81 7.45
CA THR A 47 -10.50 -5.62 8.60
C THR A 47 -9.28 -6.54 8.60
N GLU A 48 -9.27 -7.58 7.75
CA GLU A 48 -8.30 -8.65 7.77
C GLU A 48 -7.41 -8.67 6.52
N LEU A 49 -6.13 -8.34 6.68
CA LEU A 49 -5.15 -8.41 5.58
C LEU A 49 -5.04 -9.84 5.01
N THR A 50 -5.23 -10.85 5.84
CA THR A 50 -5.14 -12.26 5.47
C THR A 50 -6.14 -12.69 4.40
N ASP A 51 -7.30 -12.05 4.35
CA ASP A 51 -8.39 -12.40 3.44
C ASP A 51 -8.03 -12.14 1.96
N CYS A 52 -7.11 -11.21 1.71
CA CYS A 52 -6.75 -10.80 0.35
C CYS A 52 -5.34 -11.23 -0.08
N LEU A 53 -4.44 -11.64 0.84
CA LEU A 53 -3.03 -11.91 0.51
C LEU A 53 -2.82 -13.01 -0.52
N ASP A 54 -3.69 -14.00 -0.60
CA ASP A 54 -3.55 -15.13 -1.53
C ASP A 54 -3.69 -14.70 -2.99
N ASN A 55 -4.39 -13.60 -3.27
CA ASN A 55 -4.74 -13.15 -4.61
C ASN A 55 -3.98 -11.91 -5.10
N VAL A 56 -3.25 -11.20 -4.22
CA VAL A 56 -2.57 -9.95 -4.57
C VAL A 56 -1.10 -10.17 -4.96
N GLU A 57 -0.60 -9.33 -5.87
CA GLU A 57 0.81 -9.26 -6.24
C GLU A 57 1.55 -8.14 -5.50
N VAL A 58 0.81 -7.11 -5.05
CA VAL A 58 1.36 -5.91 -4.40
C VAL A 58 0.49 -5.55 -3.20
N VAL A 59 1.13 -5.30 -2.07
CA VAL A 59 0.50 -4.75 -0.86
C VAL A 59 1.08 -3.37 -0.60
N PHE A 60 0.24 -2.34 -0.57
CA PHE A 60 0.63 -1.00 -0.18
C PHE A 60 0.37 -0.77 1.31
N SER A 61 1.43 -0.55 2.07
CA SER A 61 1.35 -0.13 3.47
C SER A 61 1.27 1.41 3.52
N ALA A 62 0.09 1.92 3.85
CA ALA A 62 -0.21 3.35 3.99
C ALA A 62 -0.60 3.69 5.44
N VAL A 63 -0.03 2.99 6.41
CA VAL A 63 -0.29 3.21 7.84
C VAL A 63 0.41 4.47 8.33
N GLY A 64 -0.17 5.11 9.36
CA GLY A 64 0.43 6.30 9.95
C GLY A 64 1.82 6.02 10.57
N THR A 65 2.67 7.04 10.54
CA THR A 65 4.00 7.05 11.17
C THR A 65 4.09 8.28 12.07
N PRO A 66 3.35 8.31 13.20
CA PRO A 66 3.36 9.44 14.11
C PRO A 66 4.79 9.68 14.65
N PRO A 67 5.12 10.91 15.06
CA PRO A 67 6.39 11.16 15.71
C PRO A 67 6.45 10.43 17.05
N ASP A 68 7.62 9.83 17.35
CA ASP A 68 7.94 9.27 18.65
C ASP A 68 8.38 10.39 19.61
N GLU A 69 8.56 10.10 20.90
CA GLU A 69 8.95 11.07 21.95
C GLU A 69 10.26 11.80 21.61
N ASP A 70 11.17 11.17 20.88
CA ASP A 70 12.45 11.76 20.43
C ASP A 70 12.36 12.51 19.09
N GLY A 71 11.14 12.62 18.51
CA GLY A 71 10.89 13.24 17.20
C GLY A 71 11.18 12.36 15.99
N SER A 72 11.64 11.12 16.20
CA SER A 72 11.74 10.13 15.13
C SER A 72 10.35 9.60 14.73
N ALA A 73 10.24 8.98 13.55
CA ALA A 73 8.99 8.34 13.14
C ALA A 73 8.80 7.01 13.87
N ASP A 74 7.66 6.84 14.56
CA ASP A 74 7.27 5.55 15.13
C ASP A 74 6.94 4.55 13.99
N LEU A 75 7.75 3.52 13.89
CA LEU A 75 7.61 2.47 12.88
C LEU A 75 6.74 1.30 13.33
N LYS A 76 6.14 1.36 14.51
CA LYS A 76 5.38 0.24 15.10
C LYS A 76 4.33 -0.30 14.13
N TYR A 77 3.53 0.55 13.53
CA TYR A 77 2.48 0.13 12.60
C TYR A 77 3.04 -0.45 11.30
N VAL A 78 4.10 0.16 10.76
CA VAL A 78 4.79 -0.34 9.55
C VAL A 78 5.36 -1.75 9.80
N LEU A 79 5.99 -1.97 10.95
CA LEU A 79 6.55 -3.27 11.31
C LEU A 79 5.46 -4.30 11.64
N GLU A 80 4.31 -3.89 12.17
CA GLU A 80 3.18 -4.82 12.40
C GLU A 80 2.57 -5.30 11.08
N VAL A 81 2.40 -4.41 10.10
CA VAL A 81 2.04 -4.81 8.73
C VAL A 81 3.05 -5.80 8.16
N ALA A 82 4.35 -5.54 8.35
CA ALA A 82 5.42 -6.44 7.90
C ALA A 82 5.36 -7.83 8.57
N ARG A 83 5.04 -7.89 9.88
CA ARG A 83 4.83 -9.16 10.60
C ARG A 83 3.64 -9.93 10.05
N THR A 84 2.49 -9.27 9.94
CA THR A 84 1.27 -9.89 9.40
C THR A 84 1.48 -10.37 7.97
N PHE A 85 2.14 -9.58 7.13
CA PHE A 85 2.55 -9.97 5.79
C PHE A 85 3.45 -11.21 5.82
N GLY A 86 4.55 -11.21 6.59
CA GLY A 86 5.49 -12.32 6.69
C GLY A 86 4.87 -13.61 7.23
N ARG A 87 3.90 -13.51 8.16
CA ARG A 87 3.16 -14.64 8.70
C ARG A 87 2.25 -15.32 7.68
N ASN A 88 1.81 -14.61 6.64
CA ASN A 88 0.68 -15.09 5.83
C ASN A 88 0.98 -15.23 4.34
N ILE A 89 2.02 -14.59 3.78
CA ILE A 89 2.34 -14.73 2.36
C ILE A 89 2.62 -16.19 1.97
N LYS A 90 2.06 -16.60 0.82
CA LYS A 90 2.21 -17.95 0.26
C LYS A 90 2.88 -17.94 -1.11
N LYS A 91 2.91 -16.80 -1.79
CA LYS A 91 3.51 -16.59 -3.11
C LYS A 91 4.33 -15.31 -3.14
N TYR A 92 5.06 -15.10 -4.24
CA TYR A 92 5.77 -13.84 -4.43
C TYR A 92 4.82 -12.65 -4.39
N THR A 93 5.09 -11.74 -3.47
CA THR A 93 4.33 -10.50 -3.29
C THR A 93 5.30 -9.39 -2.93
N VAL A 94 5.04 -8.18 -3.40
CA VAL A 94 5.83 -6.98 -3.06
C VAL A 94 5.10 -6.20 -1.98
N LEU A 95 5.77 -5.93 -0.86
CA LEU A 95 5.29 -4.99 0.15
C LEU A 95 5.86 -3.59 -0.15
N VAL A 96 4.99 -2.63 -0.37
CA VAL A 96 5.35 -1.25 -0.71
C VAL A 96 5.01 -0.33 0.46
N THR A 97 5.99 0.40 0.98
CA THR A 97 5.76 1.44 1.99
C THR A 97 5.42 2.76 1.30
N LYS A 98 4.21 3.28 1.52
CA LYS A 98 3.77 4.59 1.02
C LYS A 98 4.04 5.72 1.99
N SER A 99 4.04 5.43 3.28
CA SER A 99 4.30 6.42 4.33
C SER A 99 5.71 7.00 4.23
N THR A 100 5.87 8.25 4.63
CA THR A 100 7.18 8.87 4.80
C THR A 100 7.89 8.23 5.99
N VAL A 101 8.99 7.56 5.73
CA VAL A 101 9.76 6.81 6.73
C VAL A 101 11.25 7.13 6.64
N PRO A 102 12.01 7.02 7.74
CA PRO A 102 13.46 7.21 7.74
C PRO A 102 14.20 6.27 6.79
N VAL A 103 15.36 6.71 6.31
CA VAL A 103 16.29 5.88 5.55
C VAL A 103 16.62 4.60 6.36
N GLY A 104 16.69 3.45 5.69
CA GLY A 104 16.93 2.16 6.33
C GLY A 104 15.66 1.42 6.81
N THR A 105 14.48 2.04 6.77
CA THR A 105 13.23 1.38 7.15
C THR A 105 12.95 0.14 6.30
N ALA A 106 13.23 0.17 5.00
CA ALA A 106 13.04 -0.99 4.12
C ALA A 106 13.85 -2.22 4.59
N GLN A 107 15.06 -2.02 5.12
CA GLN A 107 15.87 -3.10 5.66
C GLN A 107 15.27 -3.68 6.96
N LYS A 108 14.74 -2.83 7.84
CA LYS A 108 14.02 -3.27 9.05
C LYS A 108 12.78 -4.09 8.68
N VAL A 109 11.97 -3.62 7.72
CA VAL A 109 10.80 -4.33 7.19
C VAL A 109 11.20 -5.70 6.63
N LYS A 110 12.25 -5.76 5.80
CA LYS A 110 12.77 -7.04 5.26
C LYS A 110 13.21 -8.00 6.35
N ALA A 111 13.90 -7.50 7.39
CA ALA A 111 14.36 -8.32 8.51
C ALA A 111 13.17 -8.97 9.23
N VAL A 112 12.14 -8.20 9.54
CA VAL A 112 10.91 -8.69 10.20
C VAL A 112 10.20 -9.75 9.34
N ILE A 113 10.04 -9.53 8.04
CA ILE A 113 9.42 -10.50 7.14
C ILE A 113 10.23 -11.81 7.10
N ARG A 114 11.57 -11.71 6.98
CA ARG A 114 12.46 -12.89 6.99
C ARG A 114 12.37 -13.68 8.29
N GLU A 115 12.28 -13.01 9.42
CA GLU A 115 12.09 -13.63 10.73
C GLU A 115 10.79 -14.43 10.78
N GLU A 116 9.67 -13.85 10.34
CA GLU A 116 8.38 -14.55 10.33
C GLU A 116 8.37 -15.74 9.35
N LEU A 117 8.99 -15.62 8.18
CA LEU A 117 9.16 -16.73 7.25
C LEU A 117 10.03 -17.85 7.85
N ALA A 118 11.10 -17.50 8.57
CA ALA A 118 11.95 -18.47 9.26
C ALA A 118 11.19 -19.22 10.35
N ARG A 119 10.35 -18.51 11.14
CA ARG A 119 9.47 -19.13 12.16
C ARG A 119 8.52 -20.14 11.53
N ARG A 120 7.98 -19.83 10.33
CA ARG A 120 7.11 -20.74 9.56
C ARG A 120 7.88 -21.85 8.84
N LYS A 121 9.21 -21.87 8.90
CA LYS A 121 10.08 -22.81 8.17
C LYS A 121 9.80 -22.85 6.65
N CYS A 122 9.47 -21.70 6.06
CA CYS A 122 9.17 -21.59 4.64
C CYS A 122 10.08 -20.55 3.93
N LYS A 123 10.20 -20.69 2.61
CA LYS A 123 11.04 -19.83 1.75
C LYS A 123 10.17 -19.21 0.66
N VAL A 124 9.25 -18.32 1.06
CA VAL A 124 8.45 -17.56 0.09
C VAL A 124 9.28 -16.37 -0.38
N PRO A 125 9.48 -16.18 -1.70
CA PRO A 125 10.16 -14.99 -2.20
C PRO A 125 9.27 -13.76 -2.03
N PHE A 126 9.89 -12.62 -1.70
CA PHE A 126 9.23 -11.34 -1.57
C PHE A 126 10.20 -10.20 -1.87
N ASP A 127 9.66 -9.03 -2.17
CA ASP A 127 10.41 -7.78 -2.22
C ASP A 127 9.77 -6.73 -1.31
N VAL A 128 10.58 -5.76 -0.91
CA VAL A 128 10.13 -4.53 -0.24
C VAL A 128 10.50 -3.36 -1.12
N ALA A 129 9.55 -2.48 -1.32
CA ALA A 129 9.73 -1.25 -2.10
C ALA A 129 9.28 -0.03 -1.29
N SER A 130 9.76 1.14 -1.68
CA SER A 130 9.28 2.43 -1.18
C SER A 130 8.59 3.20 -2.31
N ASN A 131 7.48 3.84 -1.99
CA ASN A 131 6.75 4.68 -2.94
C ASN A 131 6.15 5.87 -2.18
N PRO A 132 6.97 6.88 -1.82
CA PRO A 132 6.46 8.05 -1.16
C PRO A 132 5.40 8.74 -2.03
N GLU A 133 4.38 9.27 -1.38
CA GLU A 133 3.33 10.04 -2.03
C GLU A 133 3.61 11.54 -1.89
N PHE A 134 3.03 12.34 -2.79
CA PHE A 134 3.16 13.80 -2.83
C PHE A 134 1.78 14.45 -2.96
N LEU A 135 0.77 13.86 -2.34
CA LEU A 135 -0.62 14.31 -2.41
C LEU A 135 -0.83 15.52 -1.49
N LYS A 136 -1.61 16.48 -1.98
CA LYS A 136 -2.00 17.66 -1.20
C LYS A 136 -3.43 17.46 -0.70
N GLU A 137 -3.67 17.69 0.58
CA GLU A 137 -5.03 17.73 1.13
C GLU A 137 -5.90 18.71 0.35
N GLY A 138 -7.12 18.31 0.00
CA GLY A 138 -8.04 19.09 -0.83
C GLY A 138 -7.80 19.01 -2.34
N ALA A 139 -6.70 18.34 -2.78
CA ALA A 139 -6.39 18.10 -4.19
C ALA A 139 -5.85 16.69 -4.46
N ALA A 140 -5.93 15.80 -3.47
CA ALA A 140 -5.28 14.49 -3.51
C ALA A 140 -5.78 13.60 -4.66
N VAL A 141 -7.09 13.60 -4.95
CA VAL A 141 -7.65 12.85 -6.08
C VAL A 141 -7.07 13.35 -7.40
N LYS A 142 -7.01 14.66 -7.61
CA LYS A 142 -6.44 15.27 -8.82
C LYS A 142 -4.96 14.95 -8.94
N ASP A 143 -4.19 15.12 -7.87
CA ASP A 143 -2.75 14.86 -7.84
C ASP A 143 -2.44 13.38 -8.11
N PHE A 144 -3.29 12.46 -7.63
CA PHE A 144 -3.13 11.02 -7.90
C PHE A 144 -3.47 10.64 -9.35
N LEU A 145 -4.56 11.22 -9.90
CA LEU A 145 -5.01 10.91 -11.26
C LEU A 145 -4.13 11.56 -12.34
N SER A 146 -3.42 12.63 -11.99
CA SER A 146 -2.50 13.35 -12.89
C SER A 146 -1.23 13.77 -12.14
N PRO A 147 -0.40 12.80 -11.72
CA PRO A 147 0.77 13.07 -10.90
C PRO A 147 1.87 13.74 -11.72
N ASP A 148 2.57 14.71 -11.14
CA ASP A 148 3.79 15.29 -11.71
C ASP A 148 4.90 14.22 -11.83
N ARG A 149 4.97 13.32 -10.87
CA ARG A 149 5.90 12.19 -10.83
C ARG A 149 5.42 11.10 -9.89
N VAL A 150 5.84 9.88 -10.18
CA VAL A 150 5.72 8.72 -9.27
C VAL A 150 7.12 8.22 -8.98
N VAL A 151 7.54 8.24 -7.71
CA VAL A 151 8.87 7.77 -7.28
C VAL A 151 8.72 6.39 -6.66
N VAL A 152 9.52 5.43 -7.13
CA VAL A 152 9.51 4.06 -6.62
C VAL A 152 10.93 3.59 -6.37
N GLY A 153 11.26 3.29 -5.11
CA GLY A 153 12.53 2.67 -4.73
C GLY A 153 12.40 1.15 -4.69
N VAL A 154 13.18 0.45 -5.49
CA VAL A 154 13.20 -1.02 -5.59
C VAL A 154 14.63 -1.55 -5.66
N GLU A 155 14.82 -2.80 -5.24
CA GLU A 155 16.14 -3.45 -5.31
C GLU A 155 16.18 -4.62 -6.31
N SER A 156 15.03 -5.14 -6.77
CA SER A 156 14.98 -6.25 -7.69
C SER A 156 14.36 -5.88 -9.04
N GLU A 157 14.86 -6.48 -10.11
CA GLU A 157 14.28 -6.34 -11.45
C GLU A 157 12.85 -6.89 -11.53
N ARG A 158 12.49 -7.86 -10.67
CA ARG A 158 11.15 -8.42 -10.63
C ARG A 158 10.15 -7.38 -10.09
N ALA A 159 10.46 -6.73 -8.98
CA ALA A 159 9.64 -5.64 -8.43
C ALA A 159 9.61 -4.44 -9.40
N ARG A 160 10.74 -4.11 -10.05
CA ARG A 160 10.82 -3.02 -11.04
C ARG A 160 9.89 -3.21 -12.24
N LYS A 161 9.66 -4.44 -12.67
CA LYS A 161 8.71 -4.76 -13.75
C LYS A 161 7.25 -4.78 -13.29
N LEU A 162 7.01 -5.07 -12.01
CA LEU A 162 5.66 -5.21 -11.44
C LEU A 162 5.06 -3.86 -11.06
N LEU A 163 5.81 -3.03 -10.35
CA LEU A 163 5.30 -1.81 -9.71
C LEU A 163 4.82 -0.70 -10.65
N PRO A 164 5.27 -0.57 -11.91
CA PRO A 164 4.65 0.37 -12.85
C PRO A 164 3.22 0.01 -13.24
N LYS A 165 2.81 -1.27 -13.13
CA LYS A 165 1.47 -1.72 -13.57
C LYS A 165 0.31 -0.95 -12.92
N PRO A 166 0.27 -0.75 -11.58
CA PRO A 166 -0.75 0.04 -10.93
C PRO A 166 -0.84 1.50 -11.39
N TYR A 167 0.29 2.08 -11.78
CA TYR A 167 0.37 3.49 -12.18
C TYR A 167 0.17 3.73 -13.68
N ARG A 168 0.30 2.68 -14.50
CA ARG A 168 0.22 2.78 -15.96
C ARG A 168 -1.03 3.52 -16.48
N PRO A 169 -2.23 3.34 -15.91
CA PRO A 169 -3.41 4.08 -16.38
C PRO A 169 -3.32 5.60 -16.19
N PHE A 170 -2.52 6.05 -15.23
CA PHE A 170 -2.36 7.48 -14.87
C PHE A 170 -1.17 8.15 -15.56
N LEU A 171 -0.30 7.36 -16.21
CA LEU A 171 0.95 7.83 -16.83
C LEU A 171 0.84 7.98 -18.36
N ILE A 172 -0.37 8.15 -18.89
CA ILE A 172 -0.67 8.15 -20.33
C ILE A 172 0.00 9.31 -21.07
N ASN A 173 0.35 10.39 -20.37
CA ASN A 173 0.88 11.63 -20.95
C ASN A 173 2.40 11.86 -20.72
N ASN A 174 3.25 10.85 -20.93
CA ASN A 174 4.72 10.97 -20.86
C ASN A 174 5.37 11.08 -19.48
N PHE A 175 4.75 10.62 -18.43
CA PHE A 175 5.39 10.59 -17.11
C PHE A 175 6.39 9.44 -17.01
N ARG A 176 7.60 9.74 -16.53
CA ARG A 176 8.60 8.72 -16.18
C ARG A 176 8.44 8.31 -14.72
N VAL A 177 8.53 7.02 -14.46
CA VAL A 177 8.70 6.49 -13.10
C VAL A 177 10.19 6.37 -12.84
N PRO A 178 10.83 7.29 -12.10
CA PRO A 178 12.22 7.13 -11.69
C PRO A 178 12.34 5.99 -10.64
N PHE A 179 13.38 5.21 -10.77
CA PHE A 179 13.75 4.10 -9.89
C PHE A 179 15.05 4.40 -9.17
#